data_0cd0f34f452cbd5cb2758f4df25fd813
#
_entry.id   0cd0f34f452cbd5cb2758f4df25fd813
#
_cell.length_a   1.000
_cell.length_b   1.000
_cell.length_c   1.000
_cell.angle_alpha   90.00
_cell.angle_beta   90.00
_cell.angle_gamma   90.00
#
_symmetry.space_group_name_H-M   'P 1'
#
loop_
_entity.id
_entity.type
_entity.pdbx_description
1 polymer ?
#
loop_
_entity_poly.entity_id
_entity_poly.type
_entity_poly.pdbx_seq_one_letter_code
_entity_poly.pdbx_strand_id
1 'polypeptide(L)'
;MKKEMPKQTLPTAKKQENIAAKPTLSNKLATVICKDLPISVKYSKDICKFIKGKSPKEAITLLERVMIQKIAVPMVGEYAHRRGIGIAGGKYPVKSSEYFIKALKNLIANASNKGMNTEKLVVFARASKGAGVTHSGWRRRQSKRAHLYFEAKEK
;
A
#
# COMPACT_ATOMS: atom_id res chain seq x y z
N MET A 1 -55.52 44.84 -8.15
CA MET A 1 -54.44 44.67 -9.11
C MET A 1 -53.53 43.53 -8.63
N LYS A 2 -53.70 42.32 -9.18
CA LYS A 2 -52.82 41.15 -8.86
C LYS A 2 -51.67 41.16 -9.84
N LYS A 3 -50.42 41.23 -9.36
CA LYS A 3 -49.20 41.05 -10.16
C LYS A 3 -48.91 39.55 -10.32
N GLU A 4 -48.99 39.09 -11.53
CA GLU A 4 -48.57 37.75 -11.90
C GLU A 4 -47.03 37.72 -11.99
N MET A 5 -46.43 36.69 -11.36
CA MET A 5 -45.01 36.39 -11.48
C MET A 5 -44.76 35.47 -12.66
N PRO A 6 -43.74 35.68 -13.48
CA PRO A 6 -43.43 34.84 -14.63
C PRO A 6 -42.79 33.51 -14.15
N LYS A 7 -43.31 32.40 -14.70
CA LYS A 7 -42.77 31.05 -14.56
C LYS A 7 -41.42 30.94 -15.26
N GLN A 8 -40.37 30.68 -14.49
CA GLN A 8 -39.08 30.32 -15.03
C GLN A 8 -39.10 28.86 -15.50
N THR A 9 -38.93 28.65 -16.79
CA THR A 9 -38.74 27.38 -17.44
C THR A 9 -37.31 26.89 -17.22
N LEU A 10 -37.18 25.68 -16.68
CA LEU A 10 -35.90 24.97 -16.53
C LEU A 10 -35.39 24.53 -17.92
N PRO A 11 -34.11 24.71 -18.25
CA PRO A 11 -33.54 24.18 -19.46
C PRO A 11 -33.23 22.70 -19.36
N THR A 12 -33.82 21.98 -20.28
CA THR A 12 -33.71 20.57 -20.61
C THR A 12 -32.26 20.10 -20.79
N ALA A 13 -31.97 18.94 -20.22
CA ALA A 13 -30.99 17.91 -20.64
C ALA A 13 -29.77 18.32 -21.49
N LYS A 14 -28.62 18.44 -20.86
CA LYS A 14 -27.34 18.39 -21.56
C LYS A 14 -26.96 16.95 -21.87
N LYS A 15 -26.88 16.69 -23.18
CA LYS A 15 -26.27 15.55 -23.86
C LYS A 15 -25.04 15.04 -23.10
N GLN A 16 -25.09 13.78 -22.69
CA GLN A 16 -23.90 13.05 -22.30
C GLN A 16 -23.06 12.76 -23.56
N GLU A 17 -22.03 13.54 -23.75
CA GLU A 17 -20.99 13.20 -24.70
C GLU A 17 -20.20 12.02 -24.16
N ASN A 18 -20.34 10.87 -24.83
CA ASN A 18 -19.49 9.72 -24.67
C ASN A 18 -18.06 10.13 -25.06
N ILE A 19 -17.26 10.50 -24.06
CA ILE A 19 -15.82 10.61 -24.22
C ILE A 19 -15.32 9.18 -24.36
N ALA A 20 -15.22 8.72 -25.60
CA ALA A 20 -14.47 7.53 -25.95
C ALA A 20 -13.02 7.76 -25.49
N ALA A 21 -12.67 7.18 -24.37
CA ALA A 21 -11.30 7.19 -23.84
C ALA A 21 -10.41 6.52 -24.89
N LYS A 22 -9.55 7.33 -25.54
CA LYS A 22 -8.44 6.82 -26.35
C LYS A 22 -7.70 5.76 -25.52
N PRO A 23 -7.32 4.61 -26.12
CA PRO A 23 -6.42 3.67 -25.47
C PRO A 23 -5.03 4.33 -25.41
N THR A 24 -4.79 5.12 -24.38
CA THR A 24 -3.43 5.46 -23.98
C THR A 24 -2.72 4.15 -23.71
N LEU A 25 -1.53 3.99 -24.30
CA LEU A 25 -0.58 2.90 -24.02
C LEU A 25 -0.46 2.78 -22.50
N SER A 26 -1.33 1.99 -21.90
CA SER A 26 -1.41 1.86 -20.46
C SER A 26 -0.22 1.00 -20.05
N ASN A 27 0.82 1.64 -19.50
CA ASN A 27 1.75 0.92 -18.63
C ASN A 27 0.89 0.14 -17.66
N LYS A 28 0.76 -1.18 -17.87
CA LYS A 28 -0.07 -2.04 -17.04
C LYS A 28 0.44 -1.91 -15.61
N LEU A 29 -0.36 -1.30 -14.76
CA LEU A 29 -0.01 -1.01 -13.36
C LEU A 29 -1.07 -1.65 -12.46
N ALA A 30 -0.65 -2.58 -11.62
CA ALA A 30 -1.49 -3.09 -10.54
C ALA A 30 -1.21 -2.31 -9.26
N THR A 31 -2.25 -1.89 -8.55
CA THR A 31 -2.15 -1.12 -7.32
C THR A 31 -2.97 -1.74 -6.19
N VAL A 32 -2.47 -1.62 -4.97
CA VAL A 32 -3.19 -1.96 -3.73
C VAL A 32 -2.92 -0.87 -2.69
N ILE A 33 -3.98 -0.39 -2.07
CA ILE A 33 -3.92 0.60 -1.00
C ILE A 33 -4.54 -0.01 0.26
N CYS A 34 -3.74 -0.12 1.32
CA CYS A 34 -4.21 -0.56 2.63
C CYS A 34 -4.17 0.63 3.59
N LYS A 35 -5.33 1.06 4.08
CA LYS A 35 -5.46 2.21 4.99
C LYS A 35 -5.55 1.75 6.44
N ASP A 36 -5.08 2.60 7.36
CA ASP A 36 -5.23 2.52 8.81
C ASP A 36 -4.82 1.20 9.48
N LEU A 37 -3.75 0.58 8.96
CA LEU A 37 -3.22 -0.65 9.53
C LEU A 37 -2.58 -0.41 10.90
N PRO A 38 -2.80 -1.30 11.90
CA PRO A 38 -2.27 -1.16 13.27
C PRO A 38 -0.81 -1.59 13.36
N ILE A 39 0.05 -1.01 12.51
CA ILE A 39 1.48 -1.33 12.39
C ILE A 39 2.36 -0.09 12.52
N SER A 40 3.65 -0.30 12.75
CA SER A 40 4.62 0.79 12.88
C SER A 40 5.05 1.32 11.53
N VAL A 41 4.93 2.63 11.32
CA VAL A 41 5.39 3.32 10.10
C VAL A 41 6.90 3.15 9.89
N LYS A 42 7.71 3.18 10.97
CA LYS A 42 9.16 2.99 10.90
C LYS A 42 9.50 1.63 10.29
N TYR A 43 8.96 0.55 10.88
CA TYR A 43 9.18 -0.81 10.37
C TYR A 43 8.60 -1.01 8.96
N SER A 44 7.46 -0.40 8.68
CA SER A 44 6.86 -0.46 7.34
C SER A 44 7.75 0.18 6.28
N LYS A 45 8.38 1.33 6.58
CA LYS A 45 9.33 1.97 5.65
C LYS A 45 10.54 1.09 5.35
N ASP A 46 11.09 0.42 6.36
CA ASP A 46 12.25 -0.44 6.18
C ASP A 46 11.89 -1.74 5.44
N ILE A 47 10.70 -2.31 5.71
CA ILE A 47 10.18 -3.43 4.91
C ILE A 47 9.97 -3.00 3.45
N CYS A 48 9.40 -1.81 3.18
CA CYS A 48 9.25 -1.29 1.82
C CYS A 48 10.59 -1.23 1.07
N LYS A 49 11.67 -0.77 1.74
CA LYS A 49 13.01 -0.77 1.15
C LYS A 49 13.52 -2.18 0.87
N PHE A 50 13.27 -3.10 1.79
CA PHE A 50 13.71 -4.49 1.72
C PHE A 50 13.08 -5.28 0.56
N ILE A 51 11.81 -5.01 0.24
CA ILE A 51 11.08 -5.68 -0.86
C ILE A 51 11.13 -4.92 -2.19
N LYS A 52 11.64 -3.69 -2.21
CA LYS A 52 11.70 -2.86 -3.42
C LYS A 52 12.45 -3.57 -4.54
N GLY A 53 11.86 -3.59 -5.74
CA GLY A 53 12.49 -4.14 -6.94
C GLY A 53 12.48 -5.67 -7.04
N LYS A 54 11.85 -6.37 -6.09
CA LYS A 54 11.70 -7.83 -6.11
C LYS A 54 10.40 -8.25 -6.77
N SER A 55 10.30 -9.51 -7.19
CA SER A 55 9.04 -10.07 -7.64
C SER A 55 8.09 -10.26 -6.44
N PRO A 56 6.75 -10.19 -6.64
CA PRO A 56 5.79 -10.37 -5.55
C PRO A 56 5.94 -11.73 -4.84
N LYS A 57 6.21 -12.80 -5.60
CA LYS A 57 6.43 -14.16 -5.05
C LYS A 57 7.66 -14.21 -4.15
N GLU A 58 8.79 -13.68 -4.62
CA GLU A 58 10.02 -13.60 -3.81
C GLU A 58 9.83 -12.74 -2.57
N ALA A 59 9.15 -11.61 -2.67
CA ALA A 59 8.87 -10.73 -1.55
C ALA A 59 8.06 -11.47 -0.45
N ILE A 60 7.07 -12.26 -0.83
CA ILE A 60 6.28 -13.10 0.10
C ILE A 60 7.20 -14.11 0.81
N THR A 61 7.98 -14.89 0.05
CA THR A 61 8.90 -15.89 0.62
C THR A 61 9.91 -15.28 1.58
N LEU A 62 10.45 -14.09 1.25
CA LEU A 62 11.36 -13.37 2.14
C LEU A 62 10.69 -12.94 3.44
N LEU A 63 9.46 -12.41 3.36
CA LEU A 63 8.69 -11.99 4.54
C LEU A 63 8.27 -13.18 5.41
N GLU A 64 7.97 -14.32 4.83
CA GLU A 64 7.73 -15.57 5.58
C GLU A 64 8.98 -16.00 6.34
N ARG A 65 10.17 -15.92 5.74
CA ARG A 65 11.45 -16.18 6.44
C ARG A 65 11.71 -15.17 7.56
N VAL A 66 11.27 -13.92 7.42
CA VAL A 66 11.32 -12.91 8.49
C VAL A 66 10.38 -13.29 9.63
N MET A 67 9.20 -13.82 9.34
CA MET A 67 8.24 -14.25 10.38
C MET A 67 8.79 -15.43 11.21
N ILE A 68 9.47 -16.38 10.59
CA ILE A 68 10.15 -17.50 11.26
C ILE A 68 11.51 -17.09 11.87
N GLN A 69 11.84 -15.79 11.84
CA GLN A 69 13.06 -15.21 12.37
C GLN A 69 14.37 -15.73 11.74
N LYS A 70 14.33 -16.31 10.54
CA LYS A 70 15.51 -16.76 9.81
C LYS A 70 16.27 -15.62 9.14
N ILE A 71 15.54 -14.58 8.69
CA ILE A 71 16.14 -13.43 7.99
C ILE A 71 15.70 -12.16 8.72
N ALA A 72 16.65 -11.33 9.13
CA ALA A 72 16.37 -10.03 9.72
C ALA A 72 16.15 -8.97 8.63
N VAL A 73 15.18 -8.08 8.83
CA VAL A 73 15.00 -6.90 7.98
C VAL A 73 16.01 -5.83 8.41
N PRO A 74 16.82 -5.29 7.49
CA PRO A 74 17.73 -4.18 7.79
C PRO A 74 16.95 -2.97 8.30
N MET A 75 17.36 -2.40 9.43
CA MET A 75 16.73 -1.22 10.03
C MET A 75 17.64 -0.01 9.88
N VAL A 76 17.07 1.09 9.40
CA VAL A 76 17.78 2.37 9.26
C VAL A 76 17.35 3.28 10.40
N GLY A 77 18.33 3.81 11.16
CA GLY A 77 18.08 4.79 12.21
C GLY A 77 17.69 4.21 13.57
N GLU A 78 17.73 2.89 13.77
CA GLU A 78 17.59 2.25 15.06
C GLU A 78 18.75 1.26 15.28
N TYR A 79 19.40 1.33 16.44
CA TYR A 79 20.40 0.32 16.83
C TYR A 79 19.67 -0.98 17.20
N ALA A 80 19.60 -1.89 16.26
CA ALA A 80 19.05 -3.21 16.47
C ALA A 80 20.19 -4.22 16.58
N HIS A 81 20.20 -5.04 17.62
CA HIS A 81 21.30 -5.97 17.92
C HIS A 81 21.32 -7.24 17.06
N ARG A 82 20.36 -7.40 16.13
CA ARG A 82 20.32 -8.55 15.23
C ARG A 82 21.20 -8.28 14.03
N ARG A 83 22.24 -9.08 13.86
CA ARG A 83 23.21 -8.99 12.76
C ARG A 83 22.93 -10.10 11.74
N GLY A 84 23.26 -9.85 10.52
CA GLY A 84 23.25 -10.81 9.43
C GLY A 84 24.26 -10.41 8.36
N ILE A 85 24.45 -11.23 7.34
CA ILE A 85 25.36 -10.93 6.23
C ILE A 85 24.89 -9.64 5.54
N GLY A 86 25.76 -8.63 5.49
CA GLY A 86 25.45 -7.32 4.91
C GLY A 86 24.49 -6.44 5.74
N ILE A 87 24.20 -6.78 7.01
CA ILE A 87 23.29 -6.06 7.88
C ILE A 87 24.03 -5.58 9.13
N ALA A 88 24.16 -4.26 9.30
CA ALA A 88 24.74 -3.67 10.51
C ALA A 88 23.79 -3.80 11.73
N GLY A 89 22.47 -3.74 11.49
CA GLY A 89 21.44 -3.96 12.49
C GLY A 89 20.14 -4.36 11.84
N GLY A 90 19.43 -5.30 12.44
CA GLY A 90 18.17 -5.82 11.92
C GLY A 90 17.16 -6.18 13.00
N LYS A 91 15.89 -6.23 12.61
CA LYS A 91 14.76 -6.67 13.44
C LYS A 91 13.88 -7.65 12.69
N TYR A 92 13.05 -8.35 13.45
CA TYR A 92 12.03 -9.26 12.93
C TYR A 92 10.63 -8.66 13.15
N PRO A 93 10.13 -7.80 12.26
CA PRO A 93 8.82 -7.16 12.41
C PRO A 93 7.67 -8.10 12.01
N VAL A 94 7.44 -9.18 12.76
CA VAL A 94 6.47 -10.26 12.47
C VAL A 94 5.10 -9.68 12.13
N LYS A 95 4.50 -8.89 13.04
CA LYS A 95 3.18 -8.29 12.82
C LYS A 95 3.09 -7.48 11.53
N SER A 96 4.10 -6.67 11.22
CA SER A 96 4.10 -5.89 9.98
C SER A 96 4.22 -6.80 8.77
N SER A 97 5.05 -7.84 8.81
CA SER A 97 5.24 -8.80 7.72
C SER A 97 3.94 -9.51 7.34
N GLU A 98 3.09 -9.89 8.31
CA GLU A 98 1.79 -10.50 8.05
C GLU A 98 0.88 -9.60 7.19
N TYR A 99 0.79 -8.31 7.54
CA TYR A 99 -0.01 -7.35 6.77
C TYR A 99 0.56 -7.12 5.37
N PHE A 100 1.89 -7.11 5.22
CA PHE A 100 2.54 -7.00 3.93
C PHE A 100 2.29 -8.22 3.04
N ILE A 101 2.34 -9.43 3.58
CA ILE A 101 2.03 -10.66 2.85
C ILE A 101 0.58 -10.64 2.35
N LYS A 102 -0.39 -10.23 3.20
CA LYS A 102 -1.80 -10.10 2.79
C LYS A 102 -1.95 -9.10 1.64
N ALA A 103 -1.29 -7.95 1.74
CA ALA A 103 -1.33 -6.92 0.70
C ALA A 103 -0.66 -7.37 -0.62
N LEU A 104 0.45 -8.12 -0.56
CA LEU A 104 1.12 -8.67 -1.74
C LEU A 104 0.27 -9.75 -2.43
N LYS A 105 -0.43 -10.60 -1.68
CA LYS A 105 -1.39 -11.57 -2.25
C LYS A 105 -2.51 -10.85 -3.00
N ASN A 106 -3.07 -9.79 -2.43
CA ASN A 106 -4.06 -8.95 -3.11
C ASN A 106 -3.49 -8.26 -4.36
N LEU A 107 -2.22 -7.84 -4.32
CA LEU A 107 -1.54 -7.23 -5.47
C LEU A 107 -1.41 -8.22 -6.64
N ILE A 108 -1.06 -9.48 -6.35
CA ILE A 108 -0.98 -10.54 -7.36
C ILE A 108 -2.36 -10.80 -7.98
N ALA A 109 -3.41 -10.88 -7.15
CA ALA A 109 -4.78 -11.06 -7.64
C ALA A 109 -5.23 -9.90 -8.54
N ASN A 110 -4.95 -8.64 -8.13
CA ASN A 110 -5.25 -7.46 -8.94
C ASN A 110 -4.47 -7.44 -10.26
N ALA A 111 -3.21 -7.89 -10.25
CA ALA A 111 -2.41 -8.00 -11.47
C ALA A 111 -2.97 -9.06 -12.41
N SER A 112 -3.37 -10.23 -11.88
CA SER A 112 -4.01 -11.29 -12.65
C SER A 112 -5.32 -10.82 -13.28
N ASN A 113 -6.17 -10.09 -12.52
CA ASN A 113 -7.42 -9.54 -13.04
C ASN A 113 -7.20 -8.51 -14.17
N LYS A 114 -6.05 -7.82 -14.16
CA LYS A 114 -5.64 -6.91 -15.23
C LYS A 114 -4.93 -7.60 -16.41
N GLY A 115 -4.84 -8.92 -16.40
CA GLY A 115 -4.17 -9.70 -17.44
C GLY A 115 -2.66 -9.43 -17.54
N MET A 116 -2.01 -9.10 -16.39
CA MET A 116 -0.57 -8.89 -16.31
C MET A 116 0.15 -10.22 -16.07
N ASN A 117 1.36 -10.34 -16.63
CA ASN A 117 2.20 -11.52 -16.36
C ASN A 117 2.76 -11.45 -14.94
N THR A 118 2.27 -12.33 -14.06
CA THR A 118 2.64 -12.36 -12.63
C THR A 118 4.11 -12.68 -12.38
N GLU A 119 4.84 -13.25 -13.33
CA GLU A 119 6.25 -13.61 -13.19
C GLU A 119 7.19 -12.44 -13.47
N LYS A 120 6.78 -11.53 -14.36
CA LYS A 120 7.56 -10.35 -14.74
C LYS A 120 7.26 -9.11 -13.89
N LEU A 121 6.45 -9.27 -12.83
CA LEU A 121 6.07 -8.15 -11.98
C LEU A 121 7.22 -7.72 -11.07
N VAL A 122 7.39 -6.41 -10.95
CA VAL A 122 8.31 -5.77 -9.99
C VAL A 122 7.51 -4.93 -9.02
N VAL A 123 7.76 -5.15 -7.72
CA VAL A 123 7.04 -4.49 -6.63
C VAL A 123 7.71 -3.18 -6.23
N PHE A 124 6.90 -2.14 -6.11
CA PHE A 124 7.23 -0.89 -5.45
C PHE A 124 6.25 -0.70 -4.28
N ALA A 125 6.79 -0.37 -3.12
CA ALA A 125 5.98 -0.17 -1.93
C ALA A 125 6.36 1.13 -1.24
N ARG A 126 5.34 1.83 -0.70
CA ARG A 126 5.50 3.01 0.14
C ARG A 126 4.68 2.87 1.41
N ALA A 127 5.16 3.44 2.48
CA ALA A 127 4.44 3.52 3.74
C ALA A 127 4.34 4.97 4.22
N SER A 128 3.15 5.40 4.60
CA SER A 128 2.88 6.70 5.20
C SER A 128 2.28 6.57 6.60
N LYS A 129 2.30 7.67 7.35
CA LYS A 129 1.69 7.72 8.69
C LYS A 129 0.18 7.85 8.53
N GLY A 130 -0.56 6.96 9.19
CA GLY A 130 -2.03 7.07 9.30
C GLY A 130 -2.44 7.97 10.47
N ALA A 131 -3.74 8.26 10.56
CA ALA A 131 -4.31 9.00 11.67
C ALA A 131 -4.11 8.22 12.98
N GLY A 132 -3.47 8.84 13.94
CA GLY A 132 -3.29 8.25 15.26
C GLY A 132 -4.59 8.31 16.04
N VAL A 133 -5.08 7.15 16.49
CA VAL A 133 -6.22 7.07 17.40
C VAL A 133 -5.72 7.26 18.82
N THR A 134 -6.25 8.28 19.52
CA THR A 134 -5.97 8.51 20.93
C THR A 134 -6.89 7.62 21.76
N HIS A 135 -6.31 6.81 22.65
CA HIS A 135 -7.08 6.05 23.61
C HIS A 135 -7.36 6.92 24.84
N SER A 136 -8.61 6.98 25.28
CA SER A 136 -8.98 7.57 26.55
C SER A 136 -8.41 6.71 27.70
N GLY A 137 -7.76 7.33 28.63
CA GLY A 137 -7.18 6.65 29.79
C GLY A 137 -6.13 7.48 30.50
N TRP A 138 -5.66 6.98 31.62
CA TRP A 138 -4.71 7.64 32.51
C TRP A 138 -3.41 8.11 31.85
N ARG A 139 -3.00 7.41 30.77
CA ARG A 139 -1.85 7.79 29.95
C ARG A 139 -2.32 8.03 28.53
N ARG A 140 -2.04 9.20 27.99
CA ARG A 140 -2.31 9.56 26.58
C ARG A 140 -1.53 8.65 25.65
N ARG A 141 -2.03 7.43 25.44
CA ARG A 141 -1.46 6.46 24.49
C ARG A 141 -2.09 6.68 23.12
N GLN A 142 -1.26 6.88 22.12
CA GLN A 142 -1.68 6.95 20.75
C GLN A 142 -1.37 5.63 20.05
N SER A 143 -2.37 5.01 19.42
CA SER A 143 -2.15 3.80 18.62
C SER A 143 -1.39 4.14 17.34
N LYS A 144 -0.46 3.25 16.98
CA LYS A 144 0.28 3.38 15.72
C LYS A 144 -0.64 3.01 14.56
N ARG A 145 -0.70 3.88 13.55
CA ARG A 145 -1.43 3.64 12.30
C ARG A 145 -0.52 3.93 11.12
N ALA A 146 -0.58 3.08 10.11
CA ALA A 146 0.16 3.26 8.86
C ALA A 146 -0.73 2.95 7.66
N HIS A 147 -0.49 3.69 6.57
CA HIS A 147 -1.04 3.37 5.26
C HIS A 147 0.06 2.73 4.42
N LEU A 148 -0.31 1.69 3.67
CA LEU A 148 0.58 1.03 2.73
C LEU A 148 0.06 1.21 1.31
N TYR A 149 0.97 1.54 0.41
CA TYR A 149 0.71 1.70 -1.01
C TYR A 149 1.64 0.74 -1.75
N PHE A 150 1.05 -0.14 -2.54
CA PHE A 150 1.77 -1.09 -3.37
C PHE A 150 1.46 -0.81 -4.83
N GLU A 151 2.50 -0.84 -5.63
CA GLU A 151 2.43 -0.74 -7.08
C GLU A 151 3.24 -1.89 -7.66
N ALA A 152 2.70 -2.58 -8.65
CA ALA A 152 3.43 -3.57 -9.43
C ALA A 152 3.44 -3.15 -10.90
N LYS A 153 4.61 -3.16 -11.50
CA LYS A 153 4.85 -2.89 -12.91
C LYS A 153 5.38 -4.14 -13.58
N GLU A 154 4.98 -4.35 -14.80
CA GLU A 154 5.56 -5.38 -15.67
C GLU A 154 6.91 -4.89 -16.21
N LYS A 155 7.93 -5.73 -16.10
CA LYS A 155 9.31 -5.45 -16.55
C LYS A 155 9.50 -5.87 -18.00
#